data_e4065efe36697421015e1691ebf86163
#
_entry.id   e4065efe36697421015e1691ebf86163
#
_cell.length_a   1.000
_cell.length_b   1.000
_cell.length_c   1.000
_cell.angle_alpha   90.00
_cell.angle_beta   90.00
_cell.angle_gamma   90.00
#
_symmetry.space_group_name_H-M   'P 1'
#
loop_
_entity.id
_entity.type
_entity.pdbx_description
1 polymer ?
#
loop_
_entity_poly.entity_id
_entity_poly.type
_entity_poly.pdbx_seq_one_letter_code
_entity_poly.pdbx_strand_id
1 'polypeptide(L)'
;LPTRKGQFTEETFIINKRNPRISDKESVRIKPREKTKLNWDDKLTLEFNGDAPVCQSISIEPADPSVITVFLCGNSTVVDQDNEPWASWGQMIPHFFGTDVCIANYAESGESANTFIGAGRLKKALSQMKKGDYLFMEFGHNDQKQKGPGKGAYYSFMTSLKTFIDEARARGAY
;
A
#
# COMPACT_ATOMS: atom_id res chain seq x y z
N LEU A 1 9.06 -10.41 16.96
CA LEU A 1 8.58 -11.62 17.66
C LEU A 1 9.42 -11.89 18.89
N PRO A 2 8.85 -12.00 20.09
CA PRO A 2 9.62 -12.41 21.26
C PRO A 2 9.97 -13.89 21.17
N THR A 3 11.26 -14.19 21.19
CA THR A 3 11.75 -15.56 21.18
C THR A 3 12.32 -15.95 22.55
N ARG A 4 12.27 -17.23 22.88
CA ARG A 4 12.86 -17.78 24.12
C ARG A 4 13.86 -18.88 23.78
N LYS A 5 14.99 -18.90 24.49
CA LYS A 5 16.04 -19.92 24.31
C LYS A 5 15.44 -21.33 24.41
N GLY A 6 15.72 -22.16 23.42
CA GLY A 6 15.28 -23.56 23.38
C GLY A 6 13.82 -23.77 22.94
N GLN A 7 13.12 -22.72 22.49
CA GLN A 7 11.79 -22.82 21.93
C GLN A 7 11.81 -22.44 20.45
N PHE A 8 11.05 -23.17 19.65
CA PHE A 8 10.73 -22.80 18.27
C PHE A 8 9.40 -22.08 18.27
N THR A 9 9.36 -20.98 17.58
CA THR A 9 8.14 -20.21 17.33
C THR A 9 7.94 -20.16 15.81
N GLU A 10 6.79 -20.57 15.35
CA GLU A 10 6.38 -20.42 13.96
C GLU A 10 5.37 -19.29 13.85
N GLU A 11 5.60 -18.39 12.92
CA GLU A 11 4.72 -17.26 12.65
C GLU A 11 4.45 -17.16 11.17
N THR A 12 3.18 -16.94 10.85
CA THR A 12 2.72 -16.77 9.48
C THR A 12 2.32 -15.33 9.25
N PHE A 13 2.79 -14.76 8.16
CA PHE A 13 2.45 -13.41 7.72
C PHE A 13 1.85 -13.48 6.33
N ILE A 14 0.91 -12.58 6.06
CA ILE A 14 0.44 -12.33 4.72
C ILE A 14 0.96 -10.98 4.23
N ILE A 15 1.54 -10.95 3.04
CA ILE A 15 2.17 -9.75 2.49
C ILE A 15 1.78 -9.52 1.05
N ASN A 16 1.68 -8.26 0.65
CA ASN A 16 1.46 -7.86 -0.73
C ASN A 16 2.80 -7.59 -1.41
N LYS A 17 3.12 -8.38 -2.42
CA LYS A 17 4.23 -8.14 -3.33
C LYS A 17 3.77 -7.26 -4.49
N ARG A 18 4.50 -6.20 -4.79
CA ARG A 18 4.10 -5.28 -5.85
C ARG A 18 5.25 -4.88 -6.76
N ASN A 19 4.89 -4.58 -7.98
CA ASN A 19 5.74 -3.93 -8.97
C ASN A 19 4.96 -2.79 -9.65
N PRO A 20 5.63 -1.88 -10.35
CA PRO A 20 4.97 -0.73 -10.96
C PRO A 20 4.11 -1.09 -12.18
N ARG A 21 4.26 -2.27 -12.76
CA ARG A 21 3.56 -2.67 -13.99
C ARG A 21 2.05 -2.79 -13.74
N ILE A 22 1.27 -2.13 -14.58
CA ILE A 22 -0.20 -2.22 -14.61
C ILE A 22 -0.64 -3.17 -15.73
N SER A 23 -0.04 -3.00 -16.91
CA SER A 23 -0.25 -3.82 -18.10
C SER A 23 1.04 -3.90 -18.91
N ASP A 24 1.01 -4.53 -20.08
CA ASP A 24 2.18 -4.59 -20.98
C ASP A 24 2.63 -3.21 -21.48
N LYS A 25 1.74 -2.22 -21.46
CA LYS A 25 1.99 -0.88 -21.97
C LYS A 25 1.99 0.21 -20.91
N GLU A 26 1.59 -0.11 -19.69
CA GLU A 26 1.39 0.89 -18.65
C GLU A 26 2.04 0.49 -17.33
N SER A 27 2.61 1.49 -16.68
CA SER A 27 3.20 1.36 -15.34
C SER A 27 2.88 2.56 -14.47
N VAL A 28 2.89 2.35 -13.18
CA VAL A 28 2.87 3.44 -12.20
C VAL A 28 4.07 4.35 -12.44
N ARG A 29 3.82 5.65 -12.44
CA ARG A 29 4.90 6.65 -12.47
C ARG A 29 5.55 6.74 -11.10
N ILE A 30 6.62 5.99 -10.92
CA ILE A 30 7.42 5.96 -9.69
C ILE A 30 8.27 7.23 -9.61
N LYS A 31 8.28 7.86 -8.45
CA LYS A 31 9.14 9.02 -8.16
C LYS A 31 10.61 8.59 -8.06
N PRO A 32 11.57 9.49 -8.37
CA PRO A 32 12.99 9.15 -8.29
C PRO A 32 13.42 8.51 -6.98
N ARG A 33 12.90 9.00 -5.84
CA ARG A 33 13.20 8.48 -4.49
C ARG A 33 12.65 7.07 -4.23
N GLU A 34 11.60 6.63 -4.94
CA GLU A 34 11.05 5.29 -4.78
C GLU A 34 11.87 4.22 -5.51
N LYS A 35 12.71 4.62 -6.45
CA LYS A 35 13.55 3.69 -7.24
C LYS A 35 14.60 2.97 -6.39
N THR A 36 14.95 3.54 -5.26
CA THR A 36 15.93 2.97 -4.31
C THR A 36 15.26 2.24 -3.16
N LYS A 37 13.92 2.27 -3.08
CA LYS A 37 13.13 1.57 -2.08
C LYS A 37 12.80 0.15 -2.52
N LEU A 38 12.66 -0.76 -1.56
CA LEU A 38 12.42 -2.19 -1.81
C LEU A 38 10.93 -2.55 -1.96
N ASN A 39 10.05 -1.56 -2.05
CA ASN A 39 8.60 -1.80 -2.06
C ASN A 39 7.95 -1.87 -3.46
N TRP A 40 8.72 -1.64 -4.54
CA TRP A 40 8.24 -1.73 -5.92
C TRP A 40 9.13 -2.63 -6.81
N ASP A 41 9.97 -3.47 -6.24
CA ASP A 41 11.00 -4.23 -6.96
C ASP A 41 10.61 -5.67 -7.31
N ASP A 42 9.34 -6.05 -7.07
CA ASP A 42 8.81 -7.40 -7.33
C ASP A 42 9.48 -8.50 -6.50
N LYS A 43 10.04 -8.17 -5.35
CA LYS A 43 10.70 -9.09 -4.43
C LYS A 43 10.05 -9.08 -3.06
N LEU A 44 10.37 -10.06 -2.26
CA LEU A 44 10.09 -10.09 -0.84
C LEU A 44 11.39 -9.79 -0.10
N THR A 45 11.37 -8.74 0.70
CA THR A 45 12.49 -8.37 1.57
C THR A 45 12.18 -8.82 2.99
N LEU A 46 13.09 -9.57 3.58
CA LEU A 46 13.03 -10.02 4.96
C LEU A 46 14.13 -9.32 5.75
N GLU A 47 13.73 -8.70 6.84
CA GLU A 47 14.65 -8.03 7.75
C GLU A 47 14.61 -8.70 9.12
N PHE A 48 15.78 -9.07 9.61
CA PHE A 48 15.96 -9.70 10.91
C PHE A 48 16.66 -8.72 11.84
N ASN A 49 15.94 -8.22 12.82
CA ASN A 49 16.42 -7.24 13.79
C ASN A 49 16.70 -7.91 15.13
N GLY A 50 17.70 -7.39 15.84
CA GLY A 50 18.11 -7.82 17.19
C GLY A 50 19.59 -8.17 17.26
N ASP A 51 20.09 -8.41 18.48
CA ASP A 51 21.52 -8.65 18.72
C ASP A 51 22.01 -9.98 18.12
N ALA A 52 21.13 -10.99 18.07
CA ALA A 52 21.46 -12.31 17.52
C ALA A 52 20.18 -12.97 16.97
N PRO A 53 19.62 -12.46 15.86
CA PRO A 53 18.43 -13.06 15.28
C PRO A 53 18.75 -14.43 14.68
N VAL A 54 17.90 -15.42 14.95
CA VAL A 54 18.03 -16.79 14.44
C VAL A 54 16.75 -17.17 13.71
N CYS A 55 16.92 -17.59 12.47
CA CYS A 55 15.85 -18.17 11.66
C CYS A 55 16.25 -19.58 11.24
N GLN A 56 15.39 -20.58 11.49
CA GLN A 56 15.66 -21.96 11.11
C GLN A 56 15.25 -22.25 9.67
N SER A 57 14.06 -21.77 9.29
CA SER A 57 13.50 -21.99 7.95
C SER A 57 12.51 -20.90 7.60
N ILE A 58 12.31 -20.69 6.31
CA ILE A 58 11.32 -19.78 5.74
C ILE A 58 10.60 -20.56 4.65
N SER A 59 9.27 -20.61 4.74
CA SER A 59 8.40 -21.08 3.66
C SER A 59 7.68 -19.89 3.02
N ILE A 60 7.61 -19.84 1.70
CA ILE A 60 6.93 -18.79 0.94
C ILE A 60 5.97 -19.46 -0.01
N GLU A 61 4.70 -19.19 0.17
CA GLU A 61 3.62 -19.80 -0.61
C GLU A 61 2.67 -18.73 -1.15
N PRO A 62 2.00 -18.97 -2.29
CA PRO A 62 0.91 -18.12 -2.74
C PRO A 62 -0.19 -18.07 -1.69
N ALA A 63 -0.70 -16.86 -1.41
CA ALA A 63 -1.85 -16.71 -0.53
C ALA A 63 -3.12 -17.31 -1.15
N ASP A 64 -4.05 -17.75 -0.29
CA ASP A 64 -5.36 -18.21 -0.72
C ASP A 64 -6.10 -17.09 -1.48
N PRO A 65 -6.71 -17.38 -2.64
CA PRO A 65 -7.45 -16.38 -3.40
C PRO A 65 -8.64 -15.74 -2.66
N SER A 66 -9.13 -16.37 -1.59
CA SER A 66 -10.21 -15.84 -0.74
C SER A 66 -9.74 -14.74 0.20
N VAL A 67 -8.43 -14.60 0.44
CA VAL A 67 -7.87 -13.54 1.29
C VAL A 67 -8.36 -12.17 0.83
N ILE A 68 -8.92 -11.42 1.76
CA ILE A 68 -9.37 -10.05 1.52
C ILE A 68 -8.16 -9.13 1.40
N THR A 69 -8.16 -8.27 0.39
CA THR A 69 -7.12 -7.25 0.27
C THR A 69 -7.67 -5.88 0.64
N VAL A 70 -6.97 -5.18 1.52
CA VAL A 70 -7.22 -3.77 1.85
C VAL A 70 -6.18 -2.93 1.11
N PHE A 71 -6.62 -2.21 0.10
CA PHE A 71 -5.78 -1.29 -0.68
C PHE A 71 -5.70 0.05 0.03
N LEU A 72 -4.50 0.46 0.42
CA LEU A 72 -4.27 1.77 1.02
C LEU A 72 -3.83 2.77 -0.06
N CYS A 73 -4.58 3.84 -0.21
CA CYS A 73 -4.32 4.94 -1.13
C CYS A 73 -4.17 6.23 -0.33
N GLY A 74 -3.03 6.89 -0.44
CA GLY A 74 -2.80 8.08 0.37
C GLY A 74 -1.46 8.75 0.13
N ASN A 75 -1.10 9.58 1.07
CA ASN A 75 0.13 10.38 1.06
C ASN A 75 1.13 9.93 2.15
N SER A 76 1.93 10.86 2.67
CA SER A 76 2.99 10.58 3.65
C SER A 76 2.49 10.07 5.01
N THR A 77 1.21 10.23 5.32
CA THR A 77 0.61 9.71 6.55
C THR A 77 0.21 8.24 6.43
N VAL A 78 0.23 7.70 5.20
CA VAL A 78 -0.18 6.32 4.88
C VAL A 78 0.98 5.49 4.34
N VAL A 79 1.96 6.09 3.64
CA VAL A 79 3.06 5.38 2.97
C VAL A 79 3.96 4.64 3.97
N ASP A 80 4.55 3.52 3.52
CA ASP A 80 5.62 2.87 4.27
C ASP A 80 6.84 3.79 4.32
N GLN A 81 7.18 4.29 5.51
CA GLN A 81 8.33 5.16 5.74
C GLN A 81 9.58 4.31 5.92
N ASP A 82 10.66 4.71 5.27
CA ASP A 82 11.93 3.99 5.21
C ASP A 82 13.03 4.59 6.11
N ASN A 83 12.76 5.74 6.73
CA ASN A 83 13.72 6.43 7.58
C ASN A 83 13.09 6.88 8.90
N GLU A 84 13.70 6.51 9.99
CA GLU A 84 13.36 7.05 11.32
C GLU A 84 13.66 8.57 11.40
N PRO A 85 12.89 9.32 12.18
CA PRO A 85 11.79 8.90 13.06
C PRO A 85 10.40 8.86 12.38
N TRP A 86 10.34 8.86 11.09
CA TRP A 86 9.09 8.89 10.33
C TRP A 86 8.34 7.56 10.46
N ALA A 87 7.04 7.65 10.70
CA ALA A 87 6.13 6.53 10.71
C ALA A 87 4.77 6.96 10.15
N SER A 88 3.98 6.02 9.70
CA SER A 88 2.62 6.25 9.22
C SER A 88 1.66 5.18 9.73
N TRP A 89 0.36 5.48 9.73
CA TRP A 89 -0.62 4.49 10.14
C TRP A 89 -0.72 3.33 9.13
N GLY A 90 -0.53 3.61 7.85
CA GLY A 90 -0.58 2.57 6.80
C GLY A 90 0.55 1.56 6.93
N GLN A 91 1.70 1.95 7.46
CA GLN A 91 2.82 1.07 7.79
C GLN A 91 2.52 0.20 9.00
N MET A 92 1.74 0.70 9.95
CA MET A 92 1.46 0.02 11.22
C MET A 92 0.22 -0.87 11.18
N ILE A 93 -0.72 -0.59 10.29
CA ILE A 93 -2.03 -1.25 10.26
C ILE A 93 -1.95 -2.77 10.05
N PRO A 94 -0.98 -3.35 9.31
CA PRO A 94 -0.88 -4.80 9.15
C PRO A 94 -0.80 -5.56 10.48
N HIS A 95 -0.25 -4.93 11.51
CA HIS A 95 -0.15 -5.53 12.86
C HIS A 95 -1.50 -5.89 13.48
N PHE A 96 -2.58 -5.26 13.05
CA PHE A 96 -3.92 -5.42 13.61
C PHE A 96 -4.79 -6.42 12.85
N PHE A 97 -4.26 -7.05 11.81
CA PHE A 97 -4.97 -8.05 10.99
C PHE A 97 -4.30 -9.42 11.08
N GLY A 98 -5.10 -10.45 10.92
CA GLY A 98 -4.64 -11.83 10.79
C GLY A 98 -4.29 -12.18 9.34
N THR A 99 -4.06 -13.45 9.08
CA THR A 99 -3.68 -13.97 7.76
C THR A 99 -4.82 -14.09 6.76
N ASP A 100 -6.02 -13.70 7.14
CA ASP A 100 -7.21 -13.58 6.29
C ASP A 100 -7.32 -12.23 5.57
N VAL A 101 -6.48 -11.25 5.95
CA VAL A 101 -6.46 -9.91 5.38
C VAL A 101 -5.05 -9.51 4.95
N CYS A 102 -4.89 -9.15 3.69
CA CYS A 102 -3.65 -8.63 3.12
C CYS A 102 -3.72 -7.12 2.99
N ILE A 103 -2.72 -6.41 3.48
CA ILE A 103 -2.61 -4.95 3.31
C ILE A 103 -1.73 -4.64 2.11
N ALA A 104 -2.29 -3.93 1.13
CA ALA A 104 -1.61 -3.49 -0.09
C ALA A 104 -1.43 -1.96 -0.06
N ASN A 105 -0.30 -1.49 0.47
CA ASN A 105 -0.05 -0.06 0.65
C ASN A 105 0.54 0.56 -0.63
N TYR A 106 -0.29 1.27 -1.40
CA TYR A 106 0.10 1.98 -2.63
C TYR A 106 0.33 3.48 -2.41
N ALA A 107 0.27 3.95 -1.16
CA ALA A 107 0.48 5.35 -0.83
C ALA A 107 1.87 5.85 -1.20
N GLU A 108 2.01 7.16 -1.37
CA GLU A 108 3.30 7.81 -1.59
C GLU A 108 3.30 9.25 -1.07
N SER A 109 4.38 9.61 -0.44
CA SER A 109 4.59 10.95 0.13
C SER A 109 4.41 12.04 -0.91
N GLY A 110 3.69 13.10 -0.52
CA GLY A 110 3.43 14.26 -1.38
C GLY A 110 2.31 14.07 -2.40
N GLU A 111 1.67 12.91 -2.48
CA GLU A 111 0.51 12.75 -3.35
C GLU A 111 -0.71 13.48 -2.81
N SER A 112 -1.44 14.11 -3.71
CA SER A 112 -2.83 14.51 -3.57
C SER A 112 -3.72 13.50 -4.29
N ALA A 113 -5.03 13.51 -4.08
CA ALA A 113 -5.93 12.55 -4.72
C ALA A 113 -5.79 12.55 -6.26
N ASN A 114 -5.75 13.72 -6.88
CA ASN A 114 -5.62 13.83 -8.33
C ASN A 114 -4.22 13.46 -8.85
N THR A 115 -3.15 13.72 -8.11
CA THR A 115 -1.80 13.32 -8.56
C THR A 115 -1.58 11.82 -8.41
N PHE A 116 -2.17 11.21 -7.38
CA PHE A 116 -2.19 9.76 -7.19
C PHE A 116 -2.86 9.06 -8.38
N ILE A 117 -4.02 9.56 -8.82
CA ILE A 117 -4.70 9.08 -10.03
C ILE A 117 -3.80 9.29 -11.26
N GLY A 118 -3.27 10.50 -11.43
CA GLY A 118 -2.43 10.86 -12.57
C GLY A 118 -1.11 10.10 -12.66
N ALA A 119 -0.61 9.57 -11.54
CA ALA A 119 0.55 8.70 -11.49
C ALA A 119 0.24 7.23 -11.82
N GLY A 120 -1.03 6.89 -12.05
CA GLY A 120 -1.48 5.53 -12.33
C GLY A 120 -1.60 4.63 -11.09
N ARG A 121 -1.42 5.17 -9.88
CA ARG A 121 -1.44 4.38 -8.64
C ARG A 121 -2.83 3.82 -8.33
N LEU A 122 -3.89 4.61 -8.53
CA LEU A 122 -5.25 4.11 -8.43
C LEU A 122 -5.50 2.99 -9.45
N LYS A 123 -5.11 3.20 -10.71
CA LYS A 123 -5.25 2.18 -11.76
C LYS A 123 -4.52 0.88 -11.41
N LYS A 124 -3.35 0.97 -10.77
CA LYS A 124 -2.62 -0.18 -10.26
C LYS A 124 -3.40 -0.92 -9.17
N ALA A 125 -3.90 -0.22 -8.16
CA ALA A 125 -4.73 -0.81 -7.11
C ALA A 125 -5.95 -1.52 -7.72
N LEU A 126 -6.67 -0.83 -8.58
CA LEU A 126 -7.86 -1.35 -9.27
C LEU A 126 -7.58 -2.57 -10.17
N SER A 127 -6.37 -2.69 -10.73
CA SER A 127 -5.98 -3.84 -11.55
C SER A 127 -5.80 -5.13 -10.75
N GLN A 128 -5.65 -5.03 -9.44
CA GLN A 128 -5.48 -6.15 -8.52
C GLN A 128 -6.74 -6.40 -7.67
N MET A 129 -7.67 -5.45 -7.67
CA MET A 129 -8.85 -5.45 -6.82
C MET A 129 -9.91 -6.43 -7.31
N LYS A 130 -10.45 -7.23 -6.39
CA LYS A 130 -11.56 -8.14 -6.63
C LYS A 130 -12.77 -7.79 -5.77
N LYS A 131 -13.89 -8.41 -6.07
CA LYS A 131 -15.12 -8.30 -5.26
C LYS A 131 -14.86 -8.71 -3.81
N GLY A 132 -15.30 -7.88 -2.87
CA GLY A 132 -15.14 -8.10 -1.43
C GLY A 132 -13.89 -7.48 -0.84
N ASP A 133 -12.98 -6.95 -1.66
CA ASP A 133 -11.83 -6.18 -1.18
C ASP A 133 -12.25 -4.81 -0.65
N TYR A 134 -11.33 -4.12 0.01
CA TYR A 134 -11.55 -2.79 0.58
C TYR A 134 -10.56 -1.78 0.00
N LEU A 135 -11.04 -0.56 -0.18
CA LEU A 135 -10.22 0.58 -0.54
C LEU A 135 -10.26 1.61 0.60
N PHE A 136 -9.13 1.78 1.28
CA PHE A 136 -8.95 2.83 2.26
C PHE A 136 -8.19 3.99 1.62
N MET A 137 -8.71 5.20 1.74
CA MET A 137 -8.09 6.38 1.16
C MET A 137 -7.97 7.52 2.18
N GLU A 138 -6.80 8.14 2.23
CA GLU A 138 -6.55 9.34 3.01
C GLU A 138 -5.82 10.38 2.17
N PHE A 139 -6.55 11.42 1.81
CA PHE A 139 -6.07 12.57 1.06
C PHE A 139 -6.58 13.87 1.70
N GLY A 140 -6.18 15.01 1.16
CA GLY A 140 -6.57 16.34 1.65
C GLY A 140 -5.36 17.21 2.00
N HIS A 141 -4.38 16.67 2.74
CA HIS A 141 -3.21 17.44 3.19
C HIS A 141 -2.44 18.10 2.04
N ASN A 142 -2.22 17.41 0.94
CA ASN A 142 -1.55 17.96 -0.23
C ASN A 142 -2.53 18.62 -1.23
N ASP A 143 -3.77 18.17 -1.23
CA ASP A 143 -4.81 18.73 -2.09
C ASP A 143 -5.09 20.20 -1.76
N GLN A 144 -5.15 20.55 -0.48
CA GLN A 144 -5.36 21.93 -0.02
C GLN A 144 -4.25 22.91 -0.44
N LYS A 145 -3.06 22.40 -0.76
CA LYS A 145 -1.93 23.21 -1.22
C LYS A 145 -2.05 23.60 -2.70
N GLN A 146 -2.89 22.90 -3.46
CA GLN A 146 -3.09 23.16 -4.88
C GLN A 146 -3.89 24.45 -5.09
N LYS A 147 -3.40 25.32 -5.96
CA LYS A 147 -4.01 26.61 -6.29
C LYS A 147 -4.33 26.70 -7.78
N GLY A 148 -5.26 27.58 -8.12
CA GLY A 148 -5.64 27.89 -9.48
C GLY A 148 -6.99 27.28 -9.92
N PRO A 149 -7.41 27.57 -11.16
CA PRO A 149 -8.67 27.09 -11.70
C PRO A 149 -8.79 25.55 -11.65
N GLY A 150 -9.95 25.04 -11.27
CA GLY A 150 -10.22 23.61 -11.18
C GLY A 150 -9.53 22.89 -10.04
N LYS A 151 -8.91 23.60 -9.09
CA LYS A 151 -8.27 23.05 -7.90
C LYS A 151 -9.09 23.28 -6.64
N GLY A 152 -8.76 22.53 -5.58
CA GLY A 152 -9.37 22.69 -4.25
C GLY A 152 -10.53 21.74 -3.99
N ALA A 153 -11.18 21.98 -2.83
CA ALA A 153 -12.14 21.06 -2.21
C ALA A 153 -13.32 20.70 -3.10
N TYR A 154 -13.91 21.67 -3.77
CA TYR A 154 -15.11 21.50 -4.59
C TYR A 154 -14.84 21.15 -6.05
N TYR A 155 -13.58 21.01 -6.44
CA TYR A 155 -13.16 20.67 -7.81
C TYR A 155 -12.31 19.41 -7.82
N SER A 156 -10.99 19.57 -7.98
CA SER A 156 -10.09 18.42 -8.16
C SER A 156 -10.14 17.42 -7.00
N PHE A 157 -10.31 17.87 -5.76
CA PHE A 157 -10.36 16.96 -4.62
C PHE A 157 -11.65 16.14 -4.63
N MET A 158 -12.82 16.81 -4.68
CA MET A 158 -14.12 16.13 -4.69
C MET A 158 -14.27 15.17 -5.88
N THR A 159 -13.90 15.63 -7.08
CA THR A 159 -13.99 14.78 -8.28
C THR A 159 -13.07 13.59 -8.24
N SER A 160 -11.86 13.75 -7.67
CA SER A 160 -10.94 12.64 -7.48
C SER A 160 -11.48 11.63 -6.48
N LEU A 161 -11.97 12.06 -5.31
CA LEU A 161 -12.59 11.15 -4.33
C LEU A 161 -13.75 10.37 -4.94
N LYS A 162 -14.59 11.06 -5.72
CA LYS A 162 -15.68 10.38 -6.44
C LYS A 162 -15.15 9.30 -7.38
N THR A 163 -14.08 9.56 -8.10
CA THR A 163 -13.43 8.56 -8.96
C THR A 163 -12.97 7.33 -8.18
N PHE A 164 -12.32 7.51 -7.04
CA PHE A 164 -11.92 6.38 -6.17
C PHE A 164 -13.12 5.52 -5.76
N ILE A 165 -14.20 6.16 -5.31
CA ILE A 165 -15.40 5.48 -4.83
C ILE A 165 -16.10 4.73 -5.97
N ASP A 166 -16.35 5.39 -7.10
CA ASP A 166 -17.06 4.80 -8.22
C ASP A 166 -16.31 3.61 -8.80
N GLU A 167 -15.00 3.74 -8.96
CA GLU A 167 -14.14 2.68 -9.52
C GLU A 167 -14.01 1.46 -8.60
N ALA A 168 -13.90 1.67 -7.29
CA ALA A 168 -13.89 0.57 -6.33
C ALA A 168 -15.23 -0.16 -6.30
N ARG A 169 -16.34 0.58 -6.23
CA ARG A 169 -17.70 0.02 -6.23
C ARG A 169 -18.02 -0.74 -7.52
N ALA A 170 -17.57 -0.24 -8.67
CA ALA A 170 -17.74 -0.93 -9.95
C ALA A 170 -17.09 -2.33 -9.96
N ARG A 171 -16.11 -2.57 -9.08
CA ARG A 171 -15.46 -3.88 -8.88
C ARG A 171 -16.07 -4.71 -7.77
N GLY A 172 -17.11 -4.19 -7.11
CA GLY A 172 -17.74 -4.84 -5.95
C GLY A 172 -16.89 -4.77 -4.69
N ALA A 173 -15.97 -3.81 -4.60
CA ALA A 173 -15.19 -3.50 -3.41
C ALA A 173 -15.89 -2.44 -2.54
N TYR A 174 -15.46 -2.31 -1.29
CA TYR A 174 -16.02 -1.41 -0.27
C TYR A 174 -15.10 -0.23 0.02
#